data_5a58c13e3c79f6c99d1662cdaca97b3f
#
_entry.id   5a58c13e3c79f6c99d1662cdaca97b3f
#
_cell.length_a   1.000
_cell.length_b   1.000
_cell.length_c   1.000
_cell.angle_alpha   90.00
_cell.angle_beta   90.00
_cell.angle_gamma   90.00
#
_symmetry.space_group_name_H-M   'P 1'
#
loop_
_entity.id
_entity.type
_entity.pdbx_description
1 polymer ?
#
loop_
_entity_poly.entity_id
_entity_poly.type
_entity_poly.pdbx_seq_one_letter_code
_entity_poly.pdbx_strand_id
1 'polypeptide(L)'
;MANMCKSVSLYKNESICLHMASHDPAQTALDMAHRQGMIRLRDAMELGIHPEVLRRLTDQGKLIKIARGTYALVSADISTHHDLAIASARVPSGTVCLLSALSYHEIGTQLPHEVWMMIDRRSHKPRIDQPAMHFVLASGPALTLGIEEVEVDGVEVRIFDPAKTVVDCFRYRRHIGLEVAIEALRETLKHRRATPSQIDEYARQCRVASVIRPYLEAMA
;
A
#
# COMPACT_ATOMS: atom_id res chain seq x y z
N MET A 1 16.38 16.45 -74.94
CA MET A 1 16.40 15.21 -74.11
C MET A 1 16.56 15.62 -72.67
N ALA A 2 15.60 15.29 -71.90
CA ALA A 2 15.41 15.74 -70.51
C ALA A 2 16.34 15.06 -69.53
N ASN A 3 16.80 15.77 -68.52
CA ASN A 3 17.16 15.18 -67.27
C ASN A 3 16.70 16.05 -66.12
N MET A 4 15.71 15.55 -65.50
CA MET A 4 14.96 16.14 -64.40
C MET A 4 15.67 15.75 -63.11
N CYS A 5 16.34 16.71 -62.46
CA CYS A 5 16.92 16.51 -61.14
C CYS A 5 15.89 16.83 -60.05
N LYS A 6 15.47 15.82 -59.35
CA LYS A 6 14.54 15.94 -58.22
C LYS A 6 15.27 16.50 -57.01
N SER A 7 14.86 17.68 -56.59
CA SER A 7 15.23 18.28 -55.30
C SER A 7 14.54 17.53 -54.14
N VAL A 8 15.31 16.88 -53.29
CA VAL A 8 14.83 16.34 -52.03
C VAL A 8 14.89 17.45 -50.98
N SER A 9 13.71 17.89 -50.55
CA SER A 9 13.54 18.86 -49.47
C SER A 9 13.92 18.24 -48.11
N LEU A 10 15.01 18.74 -47.55
CA LEU A 10 15.42 18.48 -46.18
C LEU A 10 14.52 19.32 -45.24
N TYR A 11 13.48 18.74 -44.70
CA TYR A 11 12.78 19.29 -43.57
C TYR A 11 13.68 19.15 -42.31
N LYS A 12 14.28 20.22 -41.93
CA LYS A 12 14.93 20.40 -40.63
C LYS A 12 13.89 20.27 -39.52
N ASN A 13 13.98 19.21 -38.76
CA ASN A 13 13.30 19.05 -37.48
C ASN A 13 14.09 19.82 -36.40
N GLU A 14 14.02 21.15 -36.43
CA GLU A 14 14.66 22.02 -35.44
C GLU A 14 13.76 22.35 -34.21
N SER A 15 12.64 21.64 -34.02
CA SER A 15 11.68 22.01 -32.96
C SER A 15 11.63 21.05 -31.77
N ILE A 16 12.53 20.08 -31.64
CA ILE A 16 12.51 19.14 -30.49
C ILE A 16 13.64 19.41 -29.47
N CYS A 17 14.57 20.30 -29.78
CA CYS A 17 15.73 20.56 -28.88
C CYS A 17 15.58 21.77 -27.94
N LEU A 18 14.42 22.36 -27.77
CA LEU A 18 14.26 23.61 -27.00
C LEU A 18 13.38 23.47 -25.76
N HIS A 19 13.46 22.35 -25.02
CA HIS A 19 12.89 22.24 -23.65
C HIS A 19 13.70 21.36 -22.71
N MET A 20 15.00 21.28 -22.86
CA MET A 20 15.88 20.85 -21.77
C MET A 20 16.29 22.10 -20.97
N ALA A 21 15.29 22.75 -20.34
CA ALA A 21 15.55 23.57 -19.19
C ALA A 21 16.28 22.68 -18.18
N SER A 22 17.44 23.13 -17.71
CA SER A 22 18.26 22.47 -16.69
C SER A 22 17.43 22.30 -15.41
N HIS A 23 16.66 21.21 -15.33
CA HIS A 23 15.97 20.87 -14.09
C HIS A 23 17.04 20.46 -13.10
N ASP A 24 17.16 21.22 -12.01
CA ASP A 24 18.01 20.82 -10.89
C ASP A 24 17.57 19.41 -10.44
N PRO A 25 18.47 18.41 -10.50
CA PRO A 25 18.13 17.05 -10.10
C PRO A 25 17.54 16.96 -8.67
N ALA A 26 17.91 17.92 -7.80
CA ALA A 26 17.36 18.01 -6.46
C ALA A 26 15.89 18.47 -6.49
N GLN A 27 15.57 19.47 -7.33
CA GLN A 27 14.18 19.90 -7.47
C GLN A 27 13.32 18.84 -8.12
N THR A 28 13.81 18.16 -9.14
CA THR A 28 13.11 17.05 -9.79
C THR A 28 12.80 15.93 -8.79
N ALA A 29 13.76 15.59 -7.91
CA ALA A 29 13.54 14.62 -6.84
C ALA A 29 12.44 15.07 -5.87
N LEU A 30 12.46 16.33 -5.44
CA LEU A 30 11.44 16.87 -4.53
C LEU A 30 10.05 16.88 -5.19
N ASP A 31 9.96 17.25 -6.47
CA ASP A 31 8.71 17.26 -7.23
C ASP A 31 8.14 15.84 -7.41
N MET A 32 9.02 14.85 -7.61
CA MET A 32 8.61 13.43 -7.61
C MET A 32 8.03 13.04 -6.25
N ALA A 33 8.75 13.35 -5.17
CA ALA A 33 8.30 13.04 -3.82
C ALA A 33 6.96 13.72 -3.48
N HIS A 34 6.74 14.94 -3.96
CA HIS A 34 5.46 15.64 -3.80
C HIS A 34 4.31 14.96 -4.55
N ARG A 35 4.57 14.48 -5.76
CA ARG A 35 3.53 13.86 -6.61
C ARG A 35 3.22 12.42 -6.19
N GLN A 36 4.22 11.68 -5.75
CA GLN A 36 4.16 10.24 -5.48
C GLN A 36 4.22 9.89 -3.99
N GLY A 37 4.32 10.89 -3.10
CA GLY A 37 4.52 10.68 -1.66
C GLY A 37 5.89 10.09 -1.30
N MET A 38 6.43 9.19 -2.14
CA MET A 38 7.72 8.54 -1.95
C MET A 38 8.52 8.43 -3.24
N ILE A 39 9.86 8.39 -3.11
CA ILE A 39 10.80 8.17 -4.22
C ILE A 39 11.51 6.83 -4.00
N ARG A 40 11.46 5.95 -4.99
CA ARG A 40 12.35 4.79 -5.04
C ARG A 40 13.64 5.18 -5.75
N LEU A 41 14.76 4.76 -5.21
CA LEU A 41 16.08 5.02 -5.80
C LEU A 41 16.17 4.60 -7.27
N ARG A 42 15.54 3.45 -7.61
CA ARG A 42 15.50 2.97 -8.99
C ARG A 42 14.81 3.96 -9.92
N ASP A 43 13.63 4.44 -9.52
CA ASP A 43 12.82 5.34 -10.35
C ASP A 43 13.51 6.71 -10.49
N ALA A 44 14.20 7.16 -9.44
CA ALA A 44 15.05 8.35 -9.49
C ALA A 44 16.22 8.19 -10.48
N MET A 45 16.88 7.03 -10.46
CA MET A 45 17.98 6.73 -11.39
C MET A 45 17.53 6.65 -12.83
N GLU A 46 16.34 6.12 -13.13
CA GLU A 46 15.73 6.10 -14.45
C GLU A 46 15.51 7.52 -15.02
N LEU A 47 15.30 8.51 -14.16
CA LEU A 47 15.22 9.93 -14.51
C LEU A 47 16.57 10.66 -14.47
N GLY A 48 17.68 9.93 -14.34
CA GLY A 48 19.03 10.49 -14.31
C GLY A 48 19.40 11.15 -12.97
N ILE A 49 18.62 10.97 -11.91
CA ILE A 49 18.92 11.50 -10.58
C ILE A 49 19.93 10.57 -9.89
N HIS A 50 21.13 11.08 -9.64
CA HIS A 50 22.17 10.30 -8.98
C HIS A 50 21.83 10.04 -7.51
N PRO A 51 22.14 8.85 -6.94
CA PRO A 51 21.86 8.49 -5.54
C PRO A 51 22.35 9.52 -4.51
N GLU A 52 23.46 10.20 -4.81
CA GLU A 52 24.05 11.25 -3.97
C GLU A 52 23.13 12.45 -3.78
N VAL A 53 22.27 12.76 -4.77
CA VAL A 53 21.27 13.83 -4.66
C VAL A 53 20.25 13.51 -3.57
N LEU A 54 19.76 12.26 -3.54
CA LEU A 54 18.81 11.82 -2.53
C LEU A 54 19.46 11.79 -1.14
N ARG A 55 20.74 11.36 -1.04
CA ARG A 55 21.50 11.40 0.20
C ARG A 55 21.61 12.83 0.72
N ARG A 56 22.04 13.77 -0.14
CA ARG A 56 22.18 15.19 0.20
C ARG A 56 20.85 15.81 0.67
N LEU A 57 19.74 15.49 -0.01
CA LEU A 57 18.41 15.95 0.39
C LEU A 57 17.98 15.36 1.75
N THR A 58 18.41 14.13 2.05
CA THR A 58 18.18 13.52 3.37
C THR A 58 19.03 14.20 4.45
N ASP A 59 20.30 14.47 4.19
CA ASP A 59 21.20 15.19 5.10
C ASP A 59 20.72 16.64 5.36
N GLN A 60 20.03 17.25 4.39
CA GLN A 60 19.39 18.56 4.51
C GLN A 60 18.03 18.51 5.24
N GLY A 61 17.55 17.35 5.65
CA GLY A 61 16.26 17.19 6.31
C GLY A 61 15.05 17.42 5.40
N LYS A 62 15.22 17.43 4.07
CA LYS A 62 14.12 17.58 3.10
C LYS A 62 13.48 16.24 2.76
N LEU A 63 14.26 15.17 2.78
CA LEU A 63 13.80 13.80 2.62
C LEU A 63 14.15 12.99 3.87
N ILE A 64 13.34 11.97 4.13
CA ILE A 64 13.62 10.93 5.13
C ILE A 64 13.74 9.58 4.41
N LYS A 65 14.72 8.78 4.78
CA LYS A 65 14.87 7.42 4.28
C LYS A 65 13.97 6.47 5.08
N ILE A 66 12.91 5.98 4.46
CA ILE A 66 11.91 5.11 5.12
C ILE A 66 12.21 3.62 4.94
N ALA A 67 12.88 3.24 3.86
CA ALA A 67 13.33 1.88 3.60
C ALA A 67 14.62 1.87 2.77
N ARG A 68 15.19 0.68 2.51
CA ARG A 68 16.36 0.56 1.63
C ARG A 68 16.00 1.04 0.22
N GLY A 69 16.60 2.17 -0.19
CA GLY A 69 16.36 2.78 -1.50
C GLY A 69 15.00 3.47 -1.65
N THR A 70 14.29 3.78 -0.54
CA THR A 70 13.01 4.50 -0.57
C THR A 70 13.08 5.71 0.35
N TYR A 71 12.65 6.86 -0.16
CA TYR A 71 12.71 8.15 0.51
C TYR A 71 11.35 8.85 0.43
N ALA A 72 10.97 9.61 1.47
CA ALA A 72 9.76 10.43 1.50
C ALA A 72 10.10 11.87 1.85
N LEU A 73 9.20 12.81 1.55
CA LEU A 73 9.31 14.19 2.00
C LEU A 73 9.08 14.29 3.51
N VAL A 74 9.88 15.11 4.17
CA VAL A 74 9.68 15.41 5.61
C VAL A 74 8.44 16.29 5.84
N SER A 75 8.01 17.04 4.83
CA SER A 75 6.89 18.00 4.88
C SER A 75 5.67 17.57 4.05
N ALA A 76 5.55 16.31 3.64
CA ALA A 76 4.34 15.84 3.00
C ALA A 76 3.17 15.93 4.00
N ASP A 77 1.98 16.29 3.53
CA ASP A 77 0.74 16.05 4.29
C ASP A 77 0.68 14.54 4.55
N ILE A 78 1.12 14.17 5.75
CA ILE A 78 1.20 12.76 6.17
C ILE A 78 -0.23 12.27 6.27
N SER A 79 -0.59 11.30 5.43
CA SER A 79 -1.93 10.69 5.51
C SER A 79 -2.08 9.97 6.85
N THR A 80 -3.32 9.83 7.31
CA THR A 80 -3.66 9.05 8.51
C THR A 80 -3.15 7.61 8.41
N HIS A 81 -2.84 7.15 7.20
CA HIS A 81 -2.40 5.78 6.90
C HIS A 81 -0.92 5.68 6.47
N HIS A 82 -0.11 6.71 6.76
CA HIS A 82 1.31 6.76 6.39
C HIS A 82 2.11 5.53 6.84
N ASP A 83 1.84 5.04 8.04
CA ASP A 83 2.49 3.85 8.58
C ASP A 83 2.22 2.59 7.74
N LEU A 84 1.04 2.49 7.10
CA LEU A 84 0.71 1.40 6.18
C LEU A 84 1.57 1.45 4.92
N ALA A 85 1.81 2.66 4.39
CA ALA A 85 2.67 2.86 3.23
C ALA A 85 4.12 2.48 3.55
N ILE A 86 4.67 2.93 4.70
CA ILE A 86 6.01 2.56 5.15
C ILE A 86 6.12 1.03 5.34
N ALA A 87 5.15 0.42 6.01
CA ALA A 87 5.13 -1.01 6.26
C ALA A 87 5.11 -1.81 4.94
N SER A 88 4.27 -1.42 3.98
CA SER A 88 4.16 -2.06 2.67
C SER A 88 5.43 -1.88 1.83
N ALA A 89 6.06 -0.71 1.86
CA ALA A 89 7.35 -0.49 1.21
C ALA A 89 8.46 -1.39 1.77
N ARG A 90 8.42 -1.71 3.07
CA ARG A 90 9.40 -2.59 3.75
C ARG A 90 9.08 -4.06 3.59
N VAL A 91 7.80 -4.42 3.44
CA VAL A 91 7.31 -5.80 3.31
C VAL A 91 6.37 -5.91 2.10
N PRO A 92 6.89 -5.85 0.87
CA PRO A 92 6.04 -5.83 -0.35
C PRO A 92 5.17 -7.07 -0.54
N SER A 93 5.54 -8.20 0.06
CA SER A 93 4.75 -9.44 0.02
C SER A 93 3.71 -9.54 1.14
N GLY A 94 3.68 -8.59 2.07
CA GLY A 94 2.73 -8.55 3.17
C GLY A 94 1.39 -7.97 2.73
N THR A 95 0.33 -8.31 3.46
CA THR A 95 -1.01 -7.75 3.27
C THR A 95 -1.49 -7.17 4.59
N VAL A 96 -1.90 -5.91 4.59
CA VAL A 96 -2.49 -5.25 5.76
C VAL A 96 -3.75 -5.99 6.18
N CYS A 97 -3.89 -6.29 7.48
CA CYS A 97 -4.94 -7.17 7.99
C CYS A 97 -5.47 -6.71 9.36
N LEU A 98 -6.52 -7.37 9.81
CA LEU A 98 -7.10 -7.24 11.16
C LEU A 98 -7.29 -5.77 11.57
N LEU A 99 -6.75 -5.34 12.72
CA LEU A 99 -7.01 -4.01 13.28
C LEU A 99 -6.58 -2.88 12.34
N SER A 100 -5.46 -3.04 11.61
CA SER A 100 -5.02 -2.02 10.65
C SER A 100 -5.92 -1.96 9.41
N ALA A 101 -6.44 -3.10 8.94
CA ALA A 101 -7.42 -3.11 7.86
C ALA A 101 -8.77 -2.56 8.32
N LEU A 102 -9.23 -2.86 9.55
CA LEU A 102 -10.42 -2.25 10.14
C LEU A 102 -10.30 -0.72 10.19
N SER A 103 -9.17 -0.22 10.70
CA SER A 103 -8.90 1.22 10.78
C SER A 103 -8.88 1.88 9.40
N TYR A 104 -8.26 1.25 8.41
CA TYR A 104 -8.22 1.75 7.05
C TYR A 104 -9.61 1.83 6.42
N HIS A 105 -10.42 0.80 6.59
CA HIS A 105 -11.79 0.76 6.10
C HIS A 105 -12.79 1.53 6.98
N GLU A 106 -12.33 2.20 8.04
CA GLU A 106 -13.19 2.90 9.00
C GLU A 106 -14.30 1.99 9.55
N ILE A 107 -13.93 0.78 9.97
CA ILE A 107 -14.83 -0.22 10.54
C ILE A 107 -14.53 -0.37 12.03
N GLY A 108 -15.53 -0.10 12.88
CA GLY A 108 -15.38 -0.15 14.34
C GLY A 108 -14.60 1.04 14.91
N THR A 109 -14.18 0.89 16.15
CA THR A 109 -13.58 1.98 16.94
C THR A 109 -12.11 1.77 17.26
N GLN A 110 -11.49 0.70 16.72
CA GLN A 110 -10.13 0.31 17.07
C GLN A 110 -9.08 1.20 16.38
N LEU A 111 -8.15 1.74 17.18
CA LEU A 111 -7.00 2.50 16.72
C LEU A 111 -5.72 1.71 17.09
N PRO A 112 -5.17 0.92 16.15
CA PRO A 112 -3.99 0.11 16.42
C PRO A 112 -2.74 0.97 16.60
N HIS A 113 -1.91 0.65 17.60
CA HIS A 113 -0.61 1.30 17.84
C HIS A 113 0.53 0.68 17.01
N GLU A 114 0.26 -0.40 16.30
CA GLU A 114 1.19 -1.12 15.44
C GLU A 114 0.50 -1.54 14.14
N VAL A 115 1.26 -1.68 13.07
CA VAL A 115 0.72 -2.12 11.77
C VAL A 115 0.56 -3.64 11.76
N TRP A 116 -0.66 -4.11 11.65
CA TRP A 116 -0.99 -5.53 11.52
C TRP A 116 -0.85 -5.96 10.07
N MET A 117 0.09 -6.88 9.83
CA MET A 117 0.40 -7.35 8.48
C MET A 117 0.47 -8.87 8.43
N MET A 118 -0.25 -9.45 7.48
CA MET A 118 -0.25 -10.89 7.22
C MET A 118 0.83 -11.24 6.21
N ILE A 119 1.63 -12.26 6.52
CA ILE A 119 2.69 -12.78 5.66
C ILE A 119 2.60 -14.30 5.57
N ASP A 120 3.22 -14.88 4.54
CA ASP A 120 3.28 -16.34 4.40
C ASP A 120 3.98 -16.97 5.61
N ARG A 121 3.43 -18.08 6.11
CA ARG A 121 3.98 -18.83 7.24
C ARG A 121 5.42 -19.29 7.02
N ARG A 122 5.84 -19.44 5.77
CA ARG A 122 7.20 -19.83 5.40
C ARG A 122 8.17 -18.67 5.38
N SER A 123 7.66 -17.43 5.39
CA SER A 123 8.48 -16.23 5.39
C SER A 123 9.09 -15.97 6.76
N HIS A 124 10.33 -15.47 6.77
CA HIS A 124 10.91 -14.92 7.98
C HIS A 124 10.22 -13.60 8.32
N LYS A 125 9.93 -13.38 9.60
CA LYS A 125 9.43 -12.09 10.08
C LYS A 125 10.53 -11.03 9.91
N PRO A 126 10.32 -9.98 9.11
CA PRO A 126 11.29 -8.90 8.97
C PRO A 126 11.50 -8.19 10.30
N ARG A 127 12.73 -7.74 10.58
CA ARG A 127 13.01 -6.85 11.69
C ARG A 127 12.81 -5.41 11.22
N ILE A 128 11.81 -4.75 11.75
CA ILE A 128 11.43 -3.38 11.41
C ILE A 128 11.26 -2.63 12.71
N ASP A 129 12.07 -1.58 12.91
CA ASP A 129 12.03 -0.77 14.12
C ASP A 129 10.90 0.26 14.08
N GLN A 130 10.58 0.78 12.89
CA GLN A 130 9.54 1.79 12.66
C GLN A 130 8.86 1.57 11.29
N PRO A 131 7.51 1.59 11.19
CA PRO A 131 6.57 1.61 12.31
C PRO A 131 6.61 0.31 13.12
N ALA A 132 6.00 0.31 14.31
CA ALA A 132 5.80 -0.91 15.08
C ALA A 132 4.93 -1.90 14.27
N MET A 133 5.34 -3.16 14.22
CA MET A 133 4.73 -4.18 13.35
C MET A 133 4.22 -5.38 14.13
N HIS A 134 2.99 -5.80 13.83
CA HIS A 134 2.46 -7.09 14.26
C HIS A 134 2.31 -8.04 13.08
N PHE A 135 3.12 -9.10 13.02
CA PHE A 135 3.06 -10.07 11.93
C PHE A 135 2.16 -11.25 12.25
N VAL A 136 1.17 -11.47 11.39
CA VAL A 136 0.28 -12.64 11.39
C VAL A 136 0.75 -13.61 10.33
N LEU A 137 0.94 -14.87 10.71
CA LEU A 137 1.39 -15.93 9.79
C LEU A 137 0.18 -16.73 9.27
N ALA A 138 0.01 -16.74 7.95
CA ALA A 138 -1.05 -17.49 7.30
C ALA A 138 -0.55 -18.29 6.10
N SER A 139 -1.40 -19.10 5.51
CA SER A 139 -1.14 -19.86 4.28
C SER A 139 -2.44 -20.21 3.57
N GLY A 140 -2.35 -20.51 2.26
CA GLY A 140 -3.50 -20.86 1.44
C GLY A 140 -4.55 -19.75 1.36
N PRO A 141 -5.86 -20.09 1.30
CA PRO A 141 -6.93 -19.11 1.11
C PRO A 141 -6.91 -17.96 2.11
N ALA A 142 -6.49 -18.21 3.36
CA ALA A 142 -6.39 -17.17 4.37
C ALA A 142 -5.40 -16.05 4.01
N LEU A 143 -4.39 -16.34 3.17
CA LEU A 143 -3.37 -15.39 2.74
C LEU A 143 -3.72 -14.70 1.42
N THR A 144 -4.54 -15.30 0.57
CA THR A 144 -4.70 -14.87 -0.83
C THR A 144 -6.08 -14.35 -1.18
N LEU A 145 -7.11 -14.65 -0.36
CA LEU A 145 -8.47 -14.18 -0.62
C LEU A 145 -8.66 -12.71 -0.23
N GLY A 146 -9.48 -12.00 -1.01
CA GLY A 146 -9.96 -10.67 -0.66
C GLY A 146 -8.86 -9.63 -0.53
N ILE A 147 -7.81 -9.71 -1.37
CA ILE A 147 -6.74 -8.72 -1.41
C ILE A 147 -7.16 -7.61 -2.36
N GLU A 148 -7.11 -6.38 -1.90
CA GLU A 148 -7.20 -5.15 -2.68
C GLU A 148 -5.84 -4.48 -2.73
N GLU A 149 -5.54 -3.83 -3.85
CA GLU A 149 -4.36 -3.00 -4.03
C GLU A 149 -4.81 -1.55 -4.05
N VAL A 150 -4.33 -0.78 -3.10
CA VAL A 150 -4.68 0.63 -2.92
C VAL A 150 -3.42 1.47 -2.89
N GLU A 151 -3.52 2.73 -3.30
CA GLU A 151 -2.40 3.66 -3.23
C GLU A 151 -2.51 4.52 -1.96
N VAL A 152 -1.47 4.49 -1.14
CA VAL A 152 -1.34 5.32 0.07
C VAL A 152 0.00 6.03 0.00
N ASP A 153 -0.01 7.36 -0.01
CA ASP A 153 1.19 8.21 -0.12
C ASP A 153 2.12 7.78 -1.27
N GLY A 154 1.54 7.40 -2.45
CA GLY A 154 2.28 6.96 -3.62
C GLY A 154 2.89 5.57 -3.52
N VAL A 155 2.53 4.79 -2.49
CA VAL A 155 2.93 3.40 -2.33
C VAL A 155 1.74 2.49 -2.56
N GLU A 156 1.95 1.45 -3.38
CA GLU A 156 0.98 0.37 -3.52
C GLU A 156 0.93 -0.46 -2.24
N VAL A 157 -0.21 -0.46 -1.59
CA VAL A 157 -0.49 -1.16 -0.34
C VAL A 157 -1.47 -2.29 -0.63
N ARG A 158 -1.08 -3.51 -0.29
CA ARG A 158 -1.98 -4.66 -0.31
C ARG A 158 -2.74 -4.71 1.00
N ILE A 159 -4.06 -4.74 0.95
CA ILE A 159 -4.94 -4.76 2.11
C ILE A 159 -6.08 -5.76 1.89
N PHE A 160 -6.55 -6.40 2.94
CA PHE A 160 -7.74 -7.22 2.82
C PHE A 160 -9.02 -6.38 2.75
N ASP A 161 -9.94 -6.80 1.88
CA ASP A 161 -11.26 -6.20 1.75
C ASP A 161 -12.09 -6.31 3.05
N PRO A 162 -13.19 -5.54 3.19
CA PRO A 162 -14.01 -5.57 4.41
C PRO A 162 -14.55 -6.95 4.77
N ALA A 163 -14.99 -7.76 3.79
CA ALA A 163 -15.52 -9.10 4.04
C ALA A 163 -14.46 -10.04 4.61
N LYS A 164 -13.28 -10.03 3.98
CA LYS A 164 -12.14 -10.84 4.43
C LYS A 164 -11.61 -10.38 5.78
N THR A 165 -11.56 -9.06 6.01
CA THR A 165 -11.15 -8.47 7.28
C THR A 165 -12.05 -8.94 8.41
N VAL A 166 -13.39 -8.91 8.23
CA VAL A 166 -14.34 -9.45 9.22
C VAL A 166 -14.11 -10.93 9.48
N VAL A 167 -13.95 -11.75 8.44
CA VAL A 167 -13.69 -13.19 8.57
C VAL A 167 -12.42 -13.45 9.35
N ASP A 168 -11.37 -12.68 9.11
CA ASP A 168 -10.12 -12.78 9.86
C ASP A 168 -10.28 -12.34 11.32
N CYS A 169 -11.08 -11.34 11.62
CA CYS A 169 -11.38 -10.93 12.99
C CYS A 169 -12.01 -12.10 13.77
N PHE A 170 -12.95 -12.84 13.21
CA PHE A 170 -13.50 -14.06 13.83
C PHE A 170 -12.48 -15.19 13.93
N ARG A 171 -11.60 -15.35 12.95
CA ARG A 171 -10.53 -16.34 12.97
C ARG A 171 -9.54 -16.06 14.09
N TYR A 172 -9.17 -14.81 14.28
CA TYR A 172 -8.17 -14.36 15.25
C TYR A 172 -8.79 -13.75 16.52
N ARG A 173 -10.10 -13.98 16.78
CA ARG A 173 -10.85 -13.41 17.92
C ARG A 173 -10.22 -13.64 19.31
N ARG A 174 -9.40 -14.68 19.45
CA ARG A 174 -8.68 -14.94 20.72
C ARG A 174 -7.51 -13.97 20.94
N HIS A 175 -7.06 -13.28 19.91
CA HIS A 175 -5.95 -12.34 19.96
C HIS A 175 -6.45 -10.88 20.00
N ILE A 176 -7.53 -10.58 19.29
CA ILE A 176 -8.05 -9.20 19.16
C ILE A 176 -9.33 -8.95 19.98
N GLY A 177 -9.93 -9.99 20.55
CA GLY A 177 -11.24 -9.93 21.24
C GLY A 177 -12.39 -10.33 20.33
N LEU A 178 -13.37 -11.04 20.88
CA LEU A 178 -14.59 -11.42 20.17
C LEU A 178 -15.48 -10.22 19.91
N GLU A 179 -15.52 -9.28 20.85
CA GLU A 179 -16.26 -8.02 20.77
C GLU A 179 -15.86 -7.20 19.56
N VAL A 180 -14.56 -7.13 19.25
CA VAL A 180 -14.03 -6.45 18.04
C VAL A 180 -14.53 -7.14 16.76
N ALA A 181 -14.55 -8.48 16.74
CA ALA A 181 -15.06 -9.22 15.58
C ALA A 181 -16.56 -9.01 15.37
N ILE A 182 -17.34 -8.96 16.46
CA ILE A 182 -18.79 -8.69 16.43
C ILE A 182 -19.08 -7.25 15.99
N GLU A 183 -18.36 -6.27 16.51
CA GLU A 183 -18.42 -4.87 16.10
C GLU A 183 -18.13 -4.73 14.61
N ALA A 184 -17.03 -5.34 14.15
CA ALA A 184 -16.62 -5.31 12.74
C ALA A 184 -17.69 -5.90 11.81
N LEU A 185 -18.30 -7.03 12.18
CA LEU A 185 -19.39 -7.63 11.41
C LEU A 185 -20.60 -6.69 11.34
N ARG A 186 -21.05 -6.15 12.48
CA ARG A 186 -22.18 -5.25 12.56
C ARG A 186 -21.99 -4.00 11.70
N GLU A 187 -20.87 -3.32 11.83
CA GLU A 187 -20.57 -2.10 11.08
C GLU A 187 -20.44 -2.38 9.57
N THR A 188 -19.82 -3.49 9.19
CA THR A 188 -19.68 -3.91 7.80
C THR A 188 -21.04 -4.14 7.14
N LEU A 189 -21.97 -4.83 7.81
CA LEU A 189 -23.31 -5.08 7.30
C LEU A 189 -24.17 -3.80 7.29
N LYS A 190 -24.13 -3.03 8.36
CA LYS A 190 -24.87 -1.76 8.50
C LYS A 190 -24.52 -0.77 7.39
N HIS A 191 -23.23 -0.63 7.07
CA HIS A 191 -22.75 0.28 6.04
C HIS A 191 -22.64 -0.37 4.65
N ARG A 192 -23.13 -1.60 4.50
CA ARG A 192 -23.15 -2.36 3.23
C ARG A 192 -21.78 -2.45 2.56
N ARG A 193 -20.72 -2.53 3.35
CA ARG A 193 -19.32 -2.66 2.84
C ARG A 193 -19.02 -4.08 2.35
N ALA A 194 -19.82 -5.08 2.78
CA ALA A 194 -19.82 -6.44 2.27
C ALA A 194 -21.20 -7.06 2.44
N THR A 195 -21.49 -8.08 1.63
CA THR A 195 -22.74 -8.84 1.73
C THR A 195 -22.59 -10.04 2.67
N PRO A 196 -23.70 -10.49 3.33
CA PRO A 196 -23.67 -11.73 4.12
C PRO A 196 -23.17 -12.93 3.32
N SER A 197 -23.53 -13.03 2.04
CA SER A 197 -23.10 -14.12 1.15
C SER A 197 -21.61 -14.12 0.92
N GLN A 198 -20.99 -12.96 0.69
CA GLN A 198 -19.55 -12.82 0.50
C GLN A 198 -18.78 -13.20 1.77
N ILE A 199 -19.28 -12.75 2.94
CA ILE A 199 -18.69 -13.09 4.23
C ILE A 199 -18.78 -14.61 4.49
N ASP A 200 -19.95 -15.26 4.24
CA ASP A 200 -20.11 -16.71 4.42
C ASP A 200 -19.21 -17.50 3.45
N GLU A 201 -19.06 -17.04 2.21
CA GLU A 201 -18.14 -17.64 1.23
C GLU A 201 -16.69 -17.63 1.71
N TYR A 202 -16.19 -16.47 2.14
CA TYR A 202 -14.84 -16.36 2.68
C TYR A 202 -14.66 -17.14 3.98
N ALA A 203 -15.69 -17.16 4.85
CA ALA A 203 -15.67 -17.90 6.08
C ALA A 203 -15.54 -19.43 5.85
N ARG A 204 -16.21 -19.96 4.81
CA ARG A 204 -16.06 -21.36 4.40
C ARG A 204 -14.63 -21.66 3.94
N GLN A 205 -14.09 -20.85 3.03
CA GLN A 205 -12.75 -21.04 2.50
C GLN A 205 -11.68 -20.89 3.58
N CYS A 206 -11.86 -19.98 4.53
CA CYS A 206 -10.96 -19.76 5.68
C CYS A 206 -11.23 -20.71 6.85
N ARG A 207 -12.18 -21.65 6.75
CA ARG A 207 -12.55 -22.66 7.78
C ARG A 207 -12.97 -22.04 9.10
N VAL A 208 -13.75 -20.97 9.06
CA VAL A 208 -14.28 -20.27 10.25
C VAL A 208 -15.80 -20.09 10.20
N ALA A 209 -16.48 -20.69 9.20
CA ALA A 209 -17.90 -20.56 8.98
C ALA A 209 -18.74 -20.99 10.20
N SER A 210 -18.39 -22.09 10.89
CA SER A 210 -19.08 -22.53 12.10
C SER A 210 -19.01 -21.53 13.25
N VAL A 211 -18.02 -20.67 13.26
CA VAL A 211 -17.83 -19.65 14.30
C VAL A 211 -18.63 -18.38 13.97
N ILE A 212 -18.57 -17.90 12.72
CA ILE A 212 -19.18 -16.62 12.34
C ILE A 212 -20.70 -16.75 12.07
N ARG A 213 -21.17 -17.92 11.60
CA ARG A 213 -22.54 -18.13 11.15
C ARG A 213 -23.61 -17.72 12.18
N PRO A 214 -23.52 -18.08 13.47
CA PRO A 214 -24.52 -17.67 14.45
C PRO A 214 -24.67 -16.13 14.56
N TYR A 215 -23.57 -15.40 14.42
CA TYR A 215 -23.58 -13.94 14.46
C TYR A 215 -24.10 -13.36 13.17
N LEU A 216 -23.74 -13.96 12.02
CA LEU A 216 -24.22 -13.53 10.71
C LEU A 216 -25.76 -13.69 10.59
N GLU A 217 -26.31 -14.84 11.04
CA GLU A 217 -27.76 -15.11 11.06
C GLU A 217 -28.50 -14.17 12.01
N ALA A 218 -27.89 -13.78 13.12
CA ALA A 218 -28.51 -12.86 14.07
C ALA A 218 -28.51 -11.39 13.60
N MET A 219 -27.72 -11.03 12.59
CA MET A 219 -27.54 -9.64 12.11
C MET A 219 -28.00 -9.44 10.65
N ALA A 220 -28.37 -10.51 9.93
CA ALA A 220 -28.83 -10.49 8.54
C ALA A 220 -30.39 -10.22 8.44
#